data_ca4407ea8402c44190ba90033a434ba4
#
_entry.id   ca4407ea8402c44190ba90033a434ba4
#
_cell.length_a   1.000
_cell.length_b   1.000
_cell.length_c   1.000
_cell.angle_alpha   90.00
_cell.angle_beta   90.00
_cell.angle_gamma   90.00
#
_symmetry.space_group_name_H-M   'P 1'
#
loop_
_entity.id
_entity.type
_entity.pdbx_description
1 polymer ?
#
loop_
_entity_poly.entity_id
_entity_poly.type
_entity_poly.pdbx_seq_one_letter_code
_entity_poly.pdbx_strand_id
1 'polypeptide(L)'
;MIKLLKNKRTENYQKLKKKVLSDTFFWHWGQSTDPSQPPTKGHIHMPYYRHSFLTRPEPMGFTFVESEFTPLNIEVLKEIVEYNKLFDPCQYFFLRSSANCNHAEGGIQLSEPHVDHDFPHWNMIVYLEGDGSTFVEGEEYAPQEDDIIIFRGEHYMQRPSKGRRVILVSTLFDITSYK
;
A
#
# COMPACT_ATOMS: atom_id res chain seq x y z
N MET A 1 0.96 2.45 -15.88
CA MET A 1 1.78 3.70 -15.74
C MET A 1 1.76 4.16 -14.30
N ILE A 2 2.93 4.37 -13.72
CA ILE A 2 3.15 4.87 -12.36
C ILE A 2 3.16 6.40 -12.36
N LYS A 3 2.45 7.02 -11.41
CA LYS A 3 2.48 8.48 -11.21
C LYS A 3 3.07 8.78 -9.84
N LEU A 4 4.17 9.54 -9.82
CA LEU A 4 4.78 10.05 -8.58
C LEU A 4 3.97 11.24 -8.07
N LEU A 5 3.66 11.25 -6.78
CA LEU A 5 2.92 12.31 -6.10
C LEU A 5 3.84 13.11 -5.19
N LYS A 6 3.47 14.36 -4.96
CA LYS A 6 4.16 15.22 -3.99
C LYS A 6 3.72 14.87 -2.56
N ASN A 7 4.69 14.69 -1.67
CA ASN A 7 4.45 14.52 -0.25
C ASN A 7 4.68 15.86 0.49
N LYS A 8 3.62 16.44 1.02
CA LYS A 8 3.70 17.69 1.81
C LYS A 8 4.31 17.47 3.20
N ARG A 9 4.42 16.20 3.66
CA ARG A 9 4.92 15.83 4.98
C ARG A 9 4.23 16.61 6.10
N THR A 10 2.90 16.64 6.06
CA THR A 10 2.05 17.32 7.04
C THR A 10 2.31 16.84 8.47
N GLU A 11 1.79 17.55 9.46
CA GLU A 11 1.90 17.13 10.86
C GLU A 11 1.23 15.76 11.10
N ASN A 12 0.06 15.52 10.48
CA ASN A 12 -0.63 14.23 10.55
C ASN A 12 0.22 13.11 9.92
N TYR A 13 0.83 13.37 8.76
CA TYR A 13 1.75 12.43 8.12
C TYR A 13 2.92 12.05 9.06
N GLN A 14 3.58 13.04 9.67
CA GLN A 14 4.69 12.80 10.59
C GLN A 14 4.25 12.02 11.85
N LYS A 15 3.08 12.34 12.40
CA LYS A 15 2.50 11.61 13.53
C LYS A 15 2.23 10.14 13.17
N LEU A 16 1.59 9.89 12.01
CA LEU A 16 1.30 8.54 11.55
C LEU A 16 2.59 7.76 11.29
N LYS A 17 3.53 8.34 10.54
CA LYS A 17 4.84 7.74 10.25
C LYS A 17 5.57 7.34 11.53
N LYS A 18 5.70 8.27 12.49
CA LYS A 18 6.33 8.00 13.79
C LYS A 18 5.64 6.85 14.54
N LYS A 19 4.31 6.78 14.49
CA LYS A 19 3.56 5.71 15.13
C LYS A 19 3.79 4.36 14.47
N VAL A 20 3.68 4.30 13.14
CA VAL A 20 3.87 3.06 12.36
C VAL A 20 5.29 2.50 12.50
N LEU A 21 6.28 3.38 12.58
CA LEU A 21 7.69 2.97 12.71
C LEU A 21 8.13 2.69 14.15
N SER A 22 7.27 2.90 15.14
CA SER A 22 7.60 2.69 16.56
C SER A 22 7.65 1.21 16.93
N ASP A 23 8.44 0.88 17.95
CA ASP A 23 8.58 -0.48 18.49
C ASP A 23 7.28 -1.01 19.14
N THR A 24 6.34 -0.12 19.44
CA THR A 24 5.04 -0.47 20.05
C THR A 24 3.92 -0.60 19.03
N PHE A 25 4.21 -0.46 17.73
CA PHE A 25 3.20 -0.64 16.70
C PHE A 25 2.88 -2.12 16.51
N PHE A 26 1.60 -2.45 16.49
CA PHE A 26 1.14 -3.82 16.46
C PHE A 26 1.06 -4.35 15.02
N TRP A 27 1.69 -5.49 14.77
CA TRP A 27 1.76 -6.13 13.47
C TRP A 27 1.17 -7.54 13.51
N HIS A 28 0.42 -7.89 12.48
CA HIS A 28 -0.02 -9.26 12.21
C HIS A 28 0.82 -9.88 11.10
N TRP A 29 1.21 -11.13 11.27
CA TRP A 29 1.87 -11.88 10.21
C TRP A 29 0.87 -12.26 9.11
N GLY A 30 1.30 -12.26 7.83
CA GLY A 30 0.51 -12.67 6.68
C GLY A 30 1.38 -13.07 5.49
N GLN A 31 0.72 -13.51 4.43
CA GLN A 31 1.35 -13.79 3.13
C GLN A 31 0.68 -12.93 2.05
N SER A 32 1.45 -12.55 1.03
CA SER A 32 1.00 -11.63 -0.01
C SER A 32 -0.06 -12.22 -0.95
N THR A 33 -0.08 -13.56 -1.09
CA THR A 33 -0.95 -14.29 -2.02
C THR A 33 -1.43 -15.60 -1.40
N ASP A 34 -2.37 -16.27 -2.07
CA ASP A 34 -2.89 -17.57 -1.66
C ASP A 34 -1.79 -18.65 -1.74
N PRO A 35 -1.36 -19.24 -0.61
CA PRO A 35 -0.34 -20.25 -0.59
C PRO A 35 -0.78 -21.63 -1.13
N SER A 36 -2.06 -21.80 -1.42
CA SER A 36 -2.60 -23.05 -2.01
C SER A 36 -2.19 -23.26 -3.46
N GLN A 37 -1.76 -22.19 -4.16
CA GLN A 37 -1.28 -22.24 -5.53
C GLN A 37 0.25 -22.11 -5.56
N PRO A 38 0.94 -22.83 -6.46
CA PRO A 38 2.38 -22.63 -6.62
C PRO A 38 2.67 -21.22 -7.15
N PRO A 39 3.73 -20.55 -6.69
CA PRO A 39 4.07 -19.22 -7.16
C PRO A 39 4.50 -19.25 -8.64
N THR A 40 4.28 -18.14 -9.33
CA THR A 40 4.78 -17.90 -10.69
C THR A 40 6.30 -18.04 -10.73
N LYS A 41 6.83 -18.61 -11.82
CA LYS A 41 8.28 -18.81 -11.96
C LYS A 41 9.07 -17.51 -11.73
N GLY A 42 9.97 -17.53 -10.76
CA GLY A 42 10.79 -16.37 -10.37
C GLY A 42 10.20 -15.50 -9.27
N HIS A 43 9.00 -15.84 -8.78
CA HIS A 43 8.30 -15.15 -7.70
C HIS A 43 8.12 -16.06 -6.48
N ILE A 44 7.74 -15.48 -5.35
CA ILE A 44 7.48 -16.20 -4.10
C ILE A 44 6.19 -15.71 -3.44
N HIS A 45 5.57 -16.56 -2.64
CA HIS A 45 4.58 -16.13 -1.64
C HIS A 45 5.29 -15.38 -0.51
N MET A 46 5.50 -14.09 -0.70
CA MET A 46 6.30 -13.29 0.20
C MET A 46 5.61 -13.09 1.54
N PRO A 47 6.22 -13.54 2.66
CA PRO A 47 5.69 -13.24 3.98
C PRO A 47 5.87 -11.75 4.30
N TYR A 48 4.93 -11.20 5.05
CA TYR A 48 4.98 -9.81 5.50
C TYR A 48 4.21 -9.63 6.80
N TYR A 49 4.48 -8.54 7.48
CA TYR A 49 3.69 -8.09 8.62
C TYR A 49 2.73 -7.01 8.16
N ARG A 50 1.50 -7.06 8.63
CA ARG A 50 0.42 -6.15 8.28
C ARG A 50 -0.25 -5.55 9.51
N HIS A 51 -0.63 -4.28 9.41
CA HIS A 51 -1.58 -3.63 10.29
C HIS A 51 -2.70 -3.03 9.44
N SER A 52 -3.93 -3.49 9.63
CA SER A 52 -5.09 -3.03 8.87
C SER A 52 -5.72 -1.81 9.53
N PHE A 53 -5.93 -0.74 8.76
CA PHE A 53 -6.72 0.42 9.17
C PHE A 53 -8.16 0.28 8.69
N LEU A 54 -8.33 -0.03 7.40
CA LEU A 54 -9.60 -0.34 6.74
C LEU A 54 -9.52 -1.72 6.11
N THR A 55 -10.52 -2.55 6.36
CA THR A 55 -10.62 -3.87 5.75
C THR A 55 -10.94 -3.79 4.27
N ARG A 56 -10.69 -4.86 3.53
CA ARG A 56 -11.20 -5.01 2.17
C ARG A 56 -12.72 -5.11 2.20
N PRO A 57 -13.44 -4.55 1.18
CA PRO A 57 -14.89 -4.73 1.07
C PRO A 57 -15.30 -6.18 0.79
N GLU A 58 -14.47 -6.95 0.10
CA GLU A 58 -14.64 -8.39 -0.06
C GLU A 58 -14.19 -9.13 1.22
N PRO A 59 -14.82 -10.14 1.71
CA PRO A 59 -16.04 -10.80 1.29
C PRO A 59 -17.31 -10.23 1.94
N MET A 60 -17.24 -9.16 2.71
CA MET A 60 -18.34 -8.63 3.51
C MET A 60 -19.25 -7.67 2.74
N GLY A 61 -18.82 -7.22 1.55
CA GLY A 61 -19.53 -6.23 0.74
C GLY A 61 -19.39 -4.79 1.22
N PHE A 62 -18.64 -4.55 2.31
CA PHE A 62 -18.39 -3.21 2.85
C PHE A 62 -17.03 -3.16 3.58
N THR A 63 -16.47 -1.96 3.67
CA THR A 63 -15.25 -1.67 4.42
C THR A 63 -15.60 -1.27 5.85
N PHE A 64 -14.84 -1.74 6.84
CA PHE A 64 -14.99 -1.30 8.22
C PHE A 64 -13.65 -0.93 8.87
N VAL A 65 -13.74 -0.15 9.94
CA VAL A 65 -12.60 0.32 10.74
C VAL A 65 -12.06 -0.84 11.57
N GLU A 66 -10.74 -1.09 11.47
CA GLU A 66 -10.07 -2.19 12.18
C GLU A 66 -9.05 -1.70 13.22
N SER A 67 -8.72 -0.41 13.21
CA SER A 67 -7.69 0.17 14.06
C SER A 67 -8.10 1.50 14.66
N GLU A 68 -7.66 1.77 15.90
CA GLU A 68 -7.77 3.08 16.54
C GLU A 68 -7.03 4.19 15.77
N PHE A 69 -6.04 3.83 14.95
CA PHE A 69 -5.28 4.77 14.11
C PHE A 69 -5.94 5.06 12.77
N THR A 70 -7.07 4.42 12.45
CA THR A 70 -7.78 4.63 11.19
C THR A 70 -8.14 6.10 10.94
N PRO A 71 -8.66 6.87 11.92
CA PRO A 71 -8.96 8.29 11.68
C PRO A 71 -7.73 9.08 11.23
N LEU A 72 -6.58 8.89 11.88
CA LEU A 72 -5.33 9.55 11.51
C LEU A 72 -4.84 9.10 10.12
N ASN A 73 -4.94 7.80 9.82
CA ASN A 73 -4.58 7.28 8.50
C ASN A 73 -5.45 7.89 7.40
N ILE A 74 -6.76 7.95 7.58
CA ILE A 74 -7.68 8.53 6.59
C ILE A 74 -7.42 10.03 6.38
N GLU A 75 -7.14 10.80 7.43
CA GLU A 75 -6.78 12.21 7.27
C GLU A 75 -5.49 12.40 6.47
N VAL A 76 -4.46 11.59 6.72
CA VAL A 76 -3.22 11.61 5.91
C VAL A 76 -3.50 11.31 4.44
N LEU A 77 -4.31 10.27 4.15
CA LEU A 77 -4.65 9.90 2.78
C LEU A 77 -5.45 11.01 2.07
N LYS A 78 -6.40 11.64 2.76
CA LYS A 78 -7.15 12.80 2.23
C LYS A 78 -6.22 13.97 1.92
N GLU A 79 -5.34 14.35 2.86
CA GLU A 79 -4.35 15.40 2.65
C GLU A 79 -3.48 15.16 1.41
N ILE A 80 -3.07 13.89 1.15
CA ILE A 80 -2.32 13.51 -0.05
C ILE A 80 -3.18 13.69 -1.31
N VAL A 81 -4.41 13.19 -1.31
CA VAL A 81 -5.34 13.28 -2.45
C VAL A 81 -5.63 14.73 -2.81
N GLU A 82 -5.99 15.55 -1.82
CA GLU A 82 -6.34 16.97 -1.97
C GLU A 82 -5.14 17.79 -2.45
N TYR A 83 -3.96 17.62 -1.83
CA TYR A 83 -2.76 18.35 -2.21
C TYR A 83 -2.34 18.08 -3.66
N ASN A 84 -2.49 16.85 -4.12
CA ASN A 84 -2.16 16.44 -5.49
C ASN A 84 -3.33 16.61 -6.48
N LYS A 85 -4.50 17.04 -6.01
CA LYS A 85 -5.72 17.23 -6.84
C LYS A 85 -6.04 15.99 -7.69
N LEU A 86 -6.02 14.80 -7.04
CA LEU A 86 -6.14 13.53 -7.75
C LEU A 86 -7.56 13.26 -8.23
N PHE A 87 -8.55 13.62 -7.44
CA PHE A 87 -9.95 13.35 -7.67
C PHE A 87 -10.79 14.57 -7.24
N ASP A 88 -11.97 14.70 -7.81
CA ASP A 88 -12.93 15.68 -7.31
C ASP A 88 -13.41 15.29 -5.91
N PRO A 89 -13.58 16.26 -5.01
CA PRO A 89 -14.16 16.00 -3.69
C PRO A 89 -15.50 15.26 -3.81
N CYS A 90 -15.74 14.30 -2.92
CA CYS A 90 -16.94 13.45 -2.89
C CYS A 90 -17.13 12.49 -4.08
N GLN A 91 -16.16 12.35 -4.98
CA GLN A 91 -16.22 11.41 -6.09
C GLN A 91 -15.28 10.21 -5.96
N TYR A 92 -14.64 10.07 -4.81
CA TYR A 92 -13.81 8.92 -4.49
C TYR A 92 -14.05 8.45 -3.05
N PHE A 93 -13.70 7.21 -2.78
CA PHE A 93 -13.64 6.68 -1.42
C PHE A 93 -12.53 5.63 -1.29
N PHE A 94 -12.05 5.48 -0.06
CA PHE A 94 -11.06 4.47 0.27
C PHE A 94 -11.74 3.13 0.46
N LEU A 95 -11.24 2.11 -0.25
CA LEU A 95 -11.75 0.73 -0.18
C LEU A 95 -11.02 -0.08 0.88
N ARG A 96 -9.72 0.16 1.01
CA ARG A 96 -8.80 -0.55 1.91
C ARG A 96 -7.66 0.37 2.31
N SER A 97 -7.13 0.19 3.51
CA SER A 97 -5.86 0.78 3.91
C SER A 97 -5.14 -0.10 4.92
N SER A 98 -3.84 -0.27 4.76
CA SER A 98 -2.97 -1.02 5.67
C SER A 98 -1.55 -0.46 5.68
N ALA A 99 -0.85 -0.65 6.80
CA ALA A 99 0.61 -0.61 6.82
C ALA A 99 1.14 -2.02 6.57
N ASN A 100 2.16 -2.16 5.72
CA ASN A 100 2.82 -3.43 5.42
C ASN A 100 4.32 -3.31 5.70
N CYS A 101 4.90 -4.33 6.29
CA CYS A 101 6.32 -4.41 6.62
C CYS A 101 6.92 -5.73 6.12
N ASN A 102 7.98 -5.65 5.32
CA ASN A 102 8.77 -6.78 4.87
C ASN A 102 10.20 -6.64 5.38
N HIS A 103 10.82 -7.75 5.75
CA HIS A 103 12.22 -7.79 6.19
C HIS A 103 13.12 -8.33 5.09
N ALA A 104 14.39 -7.86 5.07
CA ALA A 104 15.42 -8.39 4.21
C ALA A 104 15.80 -9.82 4.67
N GLU A 105 15.51 -10.80 3.84
CA GLU A 105 15.84 -12.21 4.06
C GLU A 105 16.14 -12.90 2.73
N GLY A 106 17.16 -13.73 2.67
CA GLY A 106 17.38 -14.66 1.54
C GLY A 106 17.71 -14.04 0.18
N GLY A 107 18.16 -12.78 0.14
CA GLY A 107 18.56 -12.12 -1.11
C GLY A 107 17.39 -11.44 -1.86
N ILE A 108 17.63 -11.13 -3.14
CA ILE A 108 16.63 -10.49 -4.01
C ILE A 108 15.52 -11.49 -4.31
N GLN A 109 14.31 -11.19 -3.88
CA GLN A 109 13.11 -11.98 -4.12
C GLN A 109 11.97 -11.06 -4.56
N LEU A 110 11.15 -11.54 -5.48
CA LEU A 110 9.97 -10.85 -5.98
C LEU A 110 8.71 -11.49 -5.42
N SER A 111 7.75 -10.68 -4.98
CA SER A 111 6.44 -11.18 -4.60
C SER A 111 5.65 -11.61 -5.83
N GLU A 112 4.64 -12.46 -5.61
CA GLU A 112 3.70 -12.84 -6.66
C GLU A 112 2.99 -11.63 -7.26
N PRO A 113 2.91 -11.52 -8.61
CA PRO A 113 2.09 -10.49 -9.26
C PRO A 113 0.61 -10.65 -8.92
N HIS A 114 -0.08 -9.54 -8.66
CA HIS A 114 -1.51 -9.55 -8.34
C HIS A 114 -2.18 -8.21 -8.62
N VAL A 115 -3.49 -8.23 -8.62
CA VAL A 115 -4.36 -7.06 -8.52
C VAL A 115 -5.11 -7.09 -7.19
N ASP A 116 -5.34 -5.94 -6.58
CA ASP A 116 -5.96 -5.89 -5.25
C ASP A 116 -7.46 -6.20 -5.25
N HIS A 117 -8.18 -5.84 -6.31
CA HIS A 117 -9.62 -6.06 -6.49
C HIS A 117 -9.92 -6.50 -7.92
N ASP A 118 -11.01 -7.22 -8.13
CA ASP A 118 -11.50 -7.70 -9.43
C ASP A 118 -12.26 -6.64 -10.25
N PHE A 119 -12.30 -5.39 -9.76
CA PHE A 119 -12.92 -4.24 -10.41
C PHE A 119 -11.91 -3.08 -10.53
N PRO A 120 -12.15 -2.08 -11.42
CA PRO A 120 -11.26 -0.94 -11.60
C PRO A 120 -11.06 -0.13 -10.31
N HIS A 121 -9.82 0.04 -9.89
CA HIS A 121 -9.44 0.80 -8.70
C HIS A 121 -8.07 1.45 -8.88
N TRP A 122 -7.74 2.39 -8.00
CA TRP A 122 -6.42 2.97 -7.87
C TRP A 122 -5.70 2.37 -6.67
N ASN A 123 -4.41 2.11 -6.82
CA ASN A 123 -3.49 1.79 -5.74
C ASN A 123 -2.66 3.02 -5.41
N MET A 124 -2.55 3.35 -4.13
CA MET A 124 -1.64 4.38 -3.62
C MET A 124 -0.69 3.75 -2.61
N ILE A 125 0.60 3.92 -2.83
CA ILE A 125 1.66 3.46 -1.92
C ILE A 125 2.43 4.66 -1.39
N VAL A 126 2.56 4.74 -0.06
CA VAL A 126 3.42 5.71 0.64
C VAL A 126 4.59 4.95 1.25
N TYR A 127 5.81 5.30 0.88
CA TYR A 127 7.02 4.63 1.37
C TYR A 127 7.51 5.32 2.64
N LEU A 128 7.41 4.62 3.78
CA LEU A 128 7.78 5.19 5.08
C LEU A 128 9.24 4.90 5.45
N GLU A 129 9.75 3.72 5.08
CA GLU A 129 11.09 3.27 5.41
C GLU A 129 11.56 2.18 4.45
N GLY A 130 12.86 2.14 4.16
CA GLY A 130 13.52 1.05 3.45
C GLY A 130 13.52 1.17 1.94
N ASP A 131 14.12 0.19 1.29
CA ASP A 131 14.25 0.03 -0.15
C ASP A 131 13.38 -1.15 -0.66
N GLY A 132 13.58 -1.53 -1.91
CA GLY A 132 12.82 -2.58 -2.59
C GLY A 132 11.83 -2.00 -3.59
N SER A 133 12.07 -2.29 -4.88
CA SER A 133 11.28 -1.75 -5.98
C SER A 133 9.84 -2.24 -5.97
N THR A 134 8.95 -1.43 -6.51
CA THR A 134 7.58 -1.81 -6.89
C THR A 134 7.50 -1.87 -8.40
N PHE A 135 6.91 -2.93 -8.93
CA PHE A 135 6.71 -3.15 -10.36
C PHE A 135 5.22 -3.07 -10.67
N VAL A 136 4.86 -2.32 -11.70
CA VAL A 136 3.47 -2.14 -12.16
C VAL A 136 3.44 -2.32 -13.65
N GLU A 137 2.71 -3.31 -14.17
CA GLU A 137 2.63 -3.60 -15.61
C GLU A 137 4.03 -3.66 -16.27
N GLY A 138 5.03 -4.21 -15.54
CA GLY A 138 6.42 -4.29 -16.02
C GLY A 138 7.26 -3.02 -15.87
N GLU A 139 6.68 -1.90 -15.45
CA GLU A 139 7.41 -0.67 -15.13
C GLU A 139 7.97 -0.75 -13.70
N GLU A 140 9.28 -0.53 -13.52
CA GLU A 140 9.94 -0.54 -12.22
C GLU A 140 9.96 0.85 -11.60
N TYR A 141 9.62 0.93 -10.32
CA TYR A 141 9.81 2.11 -9.48
C TYR A 141 10.71 1.77 -8.27
N ALA A 142 11.90 2.36 -8.24
CA ALA A 142 12.82 2.27 -7.11
C ALA A 142 12.56 3.44 -6.12
N PRO A 143 11.92 3.17 -4.96
CA PRO A 143 11.44 4.23 -4.08
C PRO A 143 12.55 4.84 -3.23
N GLN A 144 12.31 6.09 -2.82
CA GLN A 144 12.98 6.74 -1.71
C GLN A 144 12.01 6.90 -0.53
N GLU A 145 12.56 7.12 0.66
CA GLU A 145 11.77 7.41 1.85
C GLU A 145 10.89 8.65 1.64
N ASP A 146 9.63 8.56 2.05
CA ASP A 146 8.58 9.57 1.88
C ASP A 146 8.04 9.74 0.45
N ASP A 147 8.48 8.92 -0.50
CA ASP A 147 7.85 8.89 -1.82
C ASP A 147 6.41 8.38 -1.75
N ILE A 148 5.60 8.89 -2.68
CA ILE A 148 4.21 8.45 -2.85
C ILE A 148 3.98 8.16 -4.32
N ILE A 149 3.47 6.97 -4.63
CA ILE A 149 3.04 6.63 -5.98
C ILE A 149 1.56 6.27 -6.02
N ILE A 150 0.94 6.52 -7.18
CA ILE A 150 -0.41 6.06 -7.49
C ILE A 150 -0.43 5.39 -8.86
N PHE A 151 -1.15 4.27 -8.99
CA PHE A 151 -1.20 3.48 -10.21
C PHE A 151 -2.48 2.62 -10.28
N ARG A 152 -2.71 2.01 -11.45
CA ARG A 152 -3.68 0.92 -11.69
C ARG A 152 -2.96 -0.28 -12.27
N GLY A 153 -3.57 -1.46 -12.12
CA GLY A 153 -3.13 -2.68 -12.79
C GLY A 153 -2.39 -3.65 -11.90
N GLU A 154 -1.90 -4.70 -12.54
CA GLU A 154 -1.12 -5.76 -11.89
C GLU A 154 0.19 -5.22 -11.35
N HIS A 155 0.53 -5.63 -10.15
CA HIS A 155 1.75 -5.19 -9.50
C HIS A 155 2.36 -6.26 -8.58
N TYR A 156 3.65 -6.09 -8.32
CA TYR A 156 4.41 -6.91 -7.38
C TYR A 156 5.56 -6.07 -6.81
N MET A 157 6.23 -6.60 -5.80
CA MET A 157 7.33 -5.89 -5.14
C MET A 157 8.57 -6.75 -5.01
N GLN A 158 9.71 -6.07 -4.94
CA GLN A 158 10.98 -6.64 -4.54
C GLN A 158 11.14 -6.55 -3.02
N ARG A 159 11.66 -7.62 -2.43
CA ARG A 159 12.07 -7.63 -1.02
C ARG A 159 13.16 -6.57 -0.78
N PRO A 160 13.18 -5.87 0.37
CA PRO A 160 14.25 -4.92 0.68
C PRO A 160 15.61 -5.61 0.71
N SER A 161 16.67 -4.89 0.31
CA SER A 161 18.04 -5.42 0.29
C SER A 161 18.67 -5.50 1.68
N LYS A 162 18.20 -4.64 2.61
CA LYS A 162 18.65 -4.56 4.01
C LYS A 162 17.54 -4.06 4.92
N GLY A 163 17.61 -4.42 6.20
CA GLY A 163 16.67 -3.95 7.22
C GLY A 163 15.24 -4.38 6.93
N ARG A 164 14.35 -3.40 6.85
CA ARG A 164 12.93 -3.61 6.55
C ARG A 164 12.41 -2.55 5.55
N ARG A 165 11.36 -2.89 4.85
CA ARG A 165 10.58 -1.98 4.01
C ARG A 165 9.21 -1.81 4.64
N VAL A 166 8.85 -0.57 4.98
CA VAL A 166 7.55 -0.23 5.57
C VAL A 166 6.82 0.73 4.65
N ILE A 167 5.60 0.37 4.27
CA ILE A 167 4.75 1.16 3.38
C ILE A 167 3.33 1.29 3.94
N LEU A 168 2.63 2.36 3.55
CA LEU A 168 1.17 2.39 3.60
C LEU A 168 0.65 2.02 2.22
N VAL A 169 -0.28 1.08 2.17
CA VAL A 169 -0.98 0.66 0.95
C VAL A 169 -2.45 1.02 1.10
N SER A 170 -2.99 1.75 0.13
CA SER A 170 -4.40 2.11 0.12
C SER A 170 -4.99 1.93 -1.27
N THR A 171 -6.18 1.38 -1.35
CA THR A 171 -6.93 1.30 -2.60
C THR A 171 -8.08 2.29 -2.58
N LEU A 172 -8.32 2.93 -3.73
CA LEU A 172 -9.32 3.97 -3.91
C LEU A 172 -10.21 3.64 -5.09
N PHE A 173 -11.48 3.92 -4.93
CA PHE A 173 -12.46 3.86 -6.00
C PHE A 173 -12.84 5.29 -6.42
N ASP A 174 -12.77 5.54 -7.72
CA ASP A 174 -13.20 6.79 -8.35
C ASP A 174 -14.53 6.54 -9.07
N ILE A 175 -15.59 7.17 -8.58
CA ILE A 175 -16.95 7.02 -9.13
C ILE A 175 -17.02 7.45 -10.59
N THR A 176 -16.18 8.38 -11.01
CA THR A 176 -16.16 8.88 -12.40
C THR A 176 -15.59 7.88 -13.39
N SER A 177 -14.88 6.87 -12.92
CA SER A 177 -14.27 5.82 -13.74
C SER A 177 -15.27 4.87 -14.41
N TYR A 178 -16.56 4.97 -14.09
CA TYR A 178 -17.65 4.13 -14.62
C TYR A 178 -18.51 4.81 -15.70
N LYS A 179 -18.05 5.92 -16.27
CA LYS A 179 -18.73 6.58 -17.38
C LYS A 179 -18.24 6.09 -18.72
#